data_33c70a1f5352f7faa6fe7a9163ce03c3
#
_entry.id   33c70a1f5352f7faa6fe7a9163ce03c3
#
_cell.length_a   1.000
_cell.length_b   1.000
_cell.length_c   1.000
_cell.angle_alpha   90.00
_cell.angle_beta   90.00
_cell.angle_gamma   90.00
#
_symmetry.space_group_name_H-M   'P 1'
#
loop_
_entity.id
_entity.type
_entity.pdbx_description
1 polymer ?
#
loop_
_entity_poly.entity_id
_entity_poly.type
_entity_poly.pdbx_seq_one_letter_code
_entity_poly.pdbx_strand_id
1 'polypeptide(L)'
;MATDGVKIIDGDLAHDTYEYIMELYDNGASAEIIKKEIPFIKEDYGDETDFYHEIFVTAYALAFWEIGELTDEILNEVKRVIELKAGVNLWTKDVDEKEGKKRQKVLDRFLEGIKEQVNTIANRYNKWLYLFHISSC
;
A
#
# COMPACT_ATOMS: atom_id res chain seq x y z
N MET A 1 19.38 -7.84 9.47
CA MET A 1 19.18 -6.59 8.81
C MET A 1 17.85 -5.97 9.15
N ALA A 2 17.88 -4.74 9.57
CA ALA A 2 16.67 -4.10 10.05
C ALA A 2 15.65 -3.81 8.95
N THR A 3 16.12 -3.61 7.72
CA THR A 3 15.23 -3.25 6.61
C THR A 3 15.23 -4.35 5.57
N ASP A 4 14.03 -4.70 5.14
CA ASP A 4 13.86 -5.74 4.12
C ASP A 4 14.05 -5.19 2.73
N GLY A 5 13.55 -4.01 2.47
CA GLY A 5 13.66 -3.35 1.20
C GLY A 5 12.80 -2.10 1.20
N VAL A 6 12.86 -1.32 0.14
CA VAL A 6 12.17 -0.04 0.08
C VAL A 6 10.83 -0.07 -0.65
N LYS A 7 10.49 -1.17 -1.30
CA LYS A 7 9.24 -1.31 -2.04
C LYS A 7 8.05 -1.42 -1.10
N ILE A 8 6.86 -1.14 -1.62
CA ILE A 8 5.63 -1.11 -0.81
C ILE A 8 5.36 -2.43 -0.11
N ILE A 9 5.56 -3.55 -0.80
CA ILE A 9 5.26 -4.87 -0.22
C ILE A 9 6.50 -5.61 0.30
N ASP A 10 7.61 -4.92 0.45
CA ASP A 10 8.79 -5.53 1.03
C ASP A 10 8.61 -5.67 2.55
N GLY A 11 9.08 -6.78 3.08
CA GLY A 11 8.99 -7.08 4.50
C GLY A 11 7.74 -7.88 4.87
N ASP A 12 7.82 -8.52 6.03
CA ASP A 12 6.77 -9.45 6.46
C ASP A 12 5.42 -8.77 6.70
N LEU A 13 5.41 -7.63 7.37
CA LEU A 13 4.16 -6.94 7.67
C LEU A 13 3.43 -6.51 6.40
N ALA A 14 4.16 -5.92 5.46
CA ALA A 14 3.58 -5.47 4.20
C ALA A 14 3.07 -6.66 3.40
N HIS A 15 3.91 -7.66 3.27
CA HIS A 15 3.57 -8.86 2.50
C HIS A 15 2.37 -9.57 3.10
N ASP A 16 2.35 -9.78 4.41
CA ASP A 16 1.25 -10.47 5.07
C ASP A 16 -0.06 -9.70 4.96
N THR A 17 -0.01 -8.38 5.12
CA THR A 17 -1.20 -7.53 4.97
C THR A 17 -1.77 -7.65 3.56
N TYR A 18 -0.92 -7.50 2.58
CA TYR A 18 -1.31 -7.58 1.17
C TYR A 18 -1.88 -8.96 0.83
N GLU A 19 -1.15 -10.01 1.17
CA GLU A 19 -1.56 -11.38 0.84
C GLU A 19 -2.86 -11.78 1.51
N TYR A 20 -3.07 -11.39 2.76
CA TYR A 20 -4.29 -11.73 3.45
C TYR A 20 -5.51 -11.05 2.79
N ILE A 21 -5.37 -9.80 2.40
CA ILE A 21 -6.44 -9.10 1.68
C ILE A 21 -6.73 -9.77 0.35
N MET A 22 -5.67 -10.11 -0.40
CA MET A 22 -5.84 -10.77 -1.69
C MET A 22 -6.48 -12.14 -1.57
N GLU A 23 -6.11 -12.89 -0.54
CA GLU A 23 -6.70 -14.20 -0.28
C GLU A 23 -8.19 -14.09 -0.01
N LEU A 24 -8.60 -13.13 0.83
CA LEU A 24 -10.01 -12.89 1.09
C LEU A 24 -10.75 -12.51 -0.18
N TYR A 25 -10.16 -11.62 -0.97
CA TYR A 25 -10.76 -11.19 -2.23
C TYR A 25 -10.90 -12.35 -3.21
N ASP A 26 -9.86 -13.15 -3.36
CA ASP A 26 -9.87 -14.28 -4.28
C ASP A 26 -10.88 -15.36 -3.86
N ASN A 27 -11.22 -15.42 -2.58
CA ASN A 27 -12.24 -16.31 -2.04
C ASN A 27 -13.65 -15.71 -2.08
N GLY A 28 -13.80 -14.56 -2.71
CA GLY A 28 -15.12 -13.95 -2.93
C GLY A 28 -15.57 -12.95 -1.89
N ALA A 29 -14.71 -12.57 -0.96
CA ALA A 29 -15.09 -11.58 0.06
C ALA A 29 -15.28 -10.20 -0.57
N SER A 30 -16.31 -9.48 -0.13
CA SER A 30 -16.51 -8.10 -0.52
C SER A 30 -15.55 -7.19 0.24
N ALA A 31 -15.42 -5.95 -0.23
CA ALA A 31 -14.60 -4.96 0.47
C ALA A 31 -15.04 -4.77 1.92
N GLU A 32 -16.36 -4.82 2.17
CA GLU A 32 -16.89 -4.69 3.53
C GLU A 32 -16.44 -5.83 4.44
N ILE A 33 -16.45 -7.05 3.92
CA ILE A 33 -15.99 -8.22 4.66
C ILE A 33 -14.49 -8.12 4.93
N ILE A 34 -13.73 -7.71 3.93
CA ILE A 34 -12.28 -7.55 4.07
C ILE A 34 -11.96 -6.53 5.16
N LYS A 35 -12.64 -5.38 5.14
CA LYS A 35 -12.45 -4.35 6.17
C LYS A 35 -12.83 -4.82 7.57
N LYS A 36 -13.80 -5.73 7.66
CA LYS A 36 -14.22 -6.30 8.93
C LYS A 36 -13.18 -7.27 9.47
N GLU A 37 -12.61 -8.10 8.61
CA GLU A 37 -11.57 -9.05 8.98
C GLU A 37 -10.22 -8.37 9.26
N ILE A 38 -9.90 -7.35 8.48
CA ILE A 38 -8.65 -6.60 8.61
C ILE A 38 -9.01 -5.11 8.69
N PRO A 39 -9.38 -4.61 9.88
CA PRO A 39 -9.78 -3.20 10.02
C PRO A 39 -8.66 -2.25 9.61
N PHE A 40 -9.04 -1.19 8.90
CA PHE A 40 -8.11 -0.15 8.56
C PHE A 40 -7.89 0.75 9.77
N ILE A 41 -6.71 0.68 10.34
CA ILE A 41 -6.36 1.43 11.55
C ILE A 41 -5.69 2.73 11.14
N LYS A 42 -6.24 3.86 11.55
CA LYS A 42 -5.67 5.16 11.20
C LYS A 42 -5.43 6.09 12.38
N GLU A 43 -5.86 5.73 13.58
CA GLU A 43 -5.82 6.64 14.71
C GLU A 43 -4.79 6.31 15.79
N ASP A 44 -4.52 5.04 16.03
CA ASP A 44 -3.66 4.61 17.12
C ASP A 44 -2.18 4.86 16.86
N TYR A 45 -1.85 5.17 15.65
CA TYR A 45 -0.48 5.36 15.20
C TYR A 45 -0.42 6.64 14.39
N GLY A 46 0.74 6.94 13.90
CA GLY A 46 0.83 7.98 12.90
C GLY A 46 1.58 9.19 13.32
N ASP A 47 2.49 9.04 14.23
CA ASP A 47 3.48 10.08 14.41
C ASP A 47 4.63 9.82 13.43
N GLU A 48 5.53 10.78 13.33
CA GLU A 48 6.64 10.72 12.37
C GLU A 48 7.63 9.59 12.63
N THR A 49 7.50 8.90 13.76
CA THR A 49 8.38 7.76 14.09
C THR A 49 7.71 6.42 13.84
N ASP A 50 6.46 6.41 13.45
CA ASP A 50 5.71 5.16 13.29
C ASP A 50 5.88 4.56 11.90
N PHE A 51 6.98 3.91 11.72
CA PHE A 51 7.32 3.22 10.51
C PHE A 51 6.36 2.05 10.20
N TYR A 52 5.94 1.32 11.22
CA TYR A 52 5.06 0.16 11.01
C TYR A 52 3.67 0.57 10.53
N HIS A 53 3.18 1.69 11.00
CA HIS A 53 1.91 2.21 10.51
C HIS A 53 2.00 2.60 9.04
N GLU A 54 3.09 3.22 8.63
CA GLU A 54 3.33 3.52 7.22
C GLU A 54 3.28 2.25 6.37
N ILE A 55 3.96 1.19 6.82
CA ILE A 55 3.99 -0.08 6.11
C ILE A 55 2.58 -0.66 5.98
N PHE A 56 1.83 -0.69 7.07
CA PHE A 56 0.47 -1.22 7.07
C PHE A 56 -0.43 -0.43 6.12
N VAL A 57 -0.42 0.89 6.23
CA VAL A 57 -1.29 1.76 5.42
C VAL A 57 -0.99 1.64 3.94
N THR A 58 0.28 1.65 3.57
CA THR A 58 0.64 1.56 2.14
C THR A 58 0.34 0.19 1.55
N ALA A 59 0.58 -0.88 2.27
CA ALA A 59 0.25 -2.23 1.80
C ALA A 59 -1.27 -2.41 1.69
N TYR A 60 -2.02 -1.91 2.67
CA TYR A 60 -3.48 -1.95 2.65
C TYR A 60 -4.02 -1.19 1.45
N ALA A 61 -3.51 0.01 1.22
CA ALA A 61 -3.93 0.83 0.09
C ALA A 61 -3.59 0.18 -1.25
N LEU A 62 -2.43 -0.43 -1.37
CA LEU A 62 -2.05 -1.13 -2.59
C LEU A 62 -3.05 -2.26 -2.88
N ALA A 63 -3.35 -3.08 -1.88
CA ALA A 63 -4.28 -4.19 -2.04
C ALA A 63 -5.67 -3.68 -2.44
N PHE A 64 -6.18 -2.66 -1.76
CA PHE A 64 -7.50 -2.10 -2.07
C PHE A 64 -7.52 -1.42 -3.43
N TRP A 65 -6.43 -0.78 -3.83
CA TRP A 65 -6.32 -0.23 -5.18
C TRP A 65 -6.39 -1.33 -6.24
N GLU A 66 -5.68 -2.43 -6.02
CA GLU A 66 -5.66 -3.54 -7.00
C GLU A 66 -7.01 -4.23 -7.15
N ILE A 67 -7.81 -4.27 -6.10
CA ILE A 67 -9.16 -4.86 -6.21
C ILE A 67 -10.22 -3.82 -6.59
N GLY A 68 -9.82 -2.58 -6.84
CA GLY A 68 -10.74 -1.54 -7.28
C GLY A 68 -11.62 -0.95 -6.18
N GLU A 69 -11.22 -1.09 -4.92
CA GLU A 69 -12.02 -0.67 -3.76
C GLU A 69 -11.34 0.40 -2.92
N LEU A 70 -10.37 1.11 -3.46
CA LEU A 70 -9.69 2.18 -2.75
C LEU A 70 -10.68 3.32 -2.46
N THR A 71 -10.69 3.79 -1.22
CA THR A 71 -11.56 4.88 -0.80
C THR A 71 -10.75 6.15 -0.51
N ASP A 72 -11.45 7.28 -0.44
CA ASP A 72 -10.80 8.55 -0.09
C ASP A 72 -10.20 8.50 1.32
N GLU A 73 -10.84 7.80 2.23
CA GLU A 73 -10.31 7.62 3.59
C GLU A 73 -8.93 6.96 3.57
N ILE A 74 -8.80 5.87 2.82
CA ILE A 74 -7.54 5.16 2.71
C ILE A 74 -6.50 6.05 2.00
N LEU A 75 -6.90 6.68 0.90
CA LEU A 75 -6.01 7.56 0.15
C LEU A 75 -5.50 8.73 1.00
N ASN A 76 -6.37 9.33 1.79
CA ASN A 76 -5.98 10.44 2.66
C ASN A 76 -4.98 10.00 3.73
N GLU A 77 -5.15 8.80 4.25
CA GLU A 77 -4.20 8.26 5.23
C GLU A 77 -2.85 7.96 4.59
N VAL A 78 -2.84 7.48 3.35
CA VAL A 78 -1.59 7.30 2.59
C VAL A 78 -0.85 8.62 2.46
N LYS A 79 -1.55 9.69 2.07
CA LYS A 79 -0.95 11.01 1.95
C LYS A 79 -0.34 11.47 3.28
N ARG A 80 -1.08 11.27 4.38
CA ARG A 80 -0.64 11.67 5.70
C ARG A 80 0.64 10.94 6.12
N VAL A 81 0.67 9.61 5.97
CA VAL A 81 1.84 8.84 6.41
C VAL A 81 3.06 9.13 5.54
N ILE A 82 2.87 9.42 4.26
CA ILE A 82 3.98 9.80 3.39
C ILE A 82 4.56 11.15 3.82
N GLU A 83 3.72 12.09 4.19
CA GLU A 83 4.17 13.40 4.68
C GLU A 83 4.93 13.31 6.00
N LEU A 84 4.60 12.34 6.85
CA LEU A 84 5.29 12.11 8.11
C LEU A 84 6.70 11.55 7.94
N LYS A 85 6.96 10.90 6.82
CA LYS A 85 8.28 10.39 6.44
C LYS A 85 8.92 9.40 7.42
N ALA A 86 8.12 8.65 8.15
CA ALA A 86 8.65 7.68 9.10
C ALA A 86 9.59 6.66 8.44
N GLY A 87 9.17 6.11 7.30
CA GLY A 87 9.99 5.16 6.55
C GLY A 87 11.23 5.79 5.96
N VAL A 88 11.09 6.97 5.36
CA VAL A 88 12.22 7.70 4.77
C VAL A 88 13.28 7.97 5.85
N ASN A 89 12.83 8.45 7.00
CA ASN A 89 13.73 8.76 8.10
C ASN A 89 14.41 7.50 8.65
N LEU A 90 13.67 6.40 8.74
CA LEU A 90 14.24 5.14 9.22
C LEU A 90 15.33 4.63 8.27
N TRP A 91 15.06 4.60 6.98
CA TRP A 91 16.06 4.15 6.00
C TRP A 91 17.27 5.06 5.97
N THR A 92 17.06 6.36 6.09
CA THR A 92 18.15 7.32 6.13
C THR A 92 19.05 7.08 7.35
N LYS A 93 18.43 6.84 8.48
CA LYS A 93 19.15 6.66 9.75
C LYS A 93 19.82 5.29 9.84
N ASP A 94 19.10 4.22 9.49
CA ASP A 94 19.55 2.85 9.70
C ASP A 94 20.46 2.33 8.59
N VAL A 95 20.33 2.86 7.40
CA VAL A 95 21.11 2.43 6.23
C VAL A 95 21.96 3.58 5.73
N ASP A 96 21.38 4.47 4.93
CA ASP A 96 22.05 5.69 4.50
C ASP A 96 21.04 6.62 3.81
N GLU A 97 21.51 7.81 3.47
CA GLU A 97 20.68 8.83 2.81
C GLU A 97 20.18 8.36 1.45
N LYS A 98 20.97 7.60 0.75
CA LYS A 98 20.60 7.07 -0.57
C LYS A 98 19.39 6.15 -0.48
N GLU A 99 19.36 5.29 0.54
CA GLU A 99 18.23 4.38 0.75
C GLU A 99 16.98 5.14 1.20
N GLY A 100 17.15 6.18 2.01
CA GLY A 100 16.03 7.04 2.37
C GLY A 100 15.41 7.71 1.16
N LYS A 101 16.23 8.19 0.24
CA LYS A 101 15.75 8.79 -1.03
C LYS A 101 15.05 7.78 -1.91
N LYS A 102 15.53 6.53 -1.94
CA LYS A 102 14.84 5.47 -2.68
C LYS A 102 13.45 5.21 -2.12
N ARG A 103 13.34 5.17 -0.80
CA ARG A 103 12.04 4.98 -0.15
C ARG A 103 11.10 6.14 -0.48
N GLN A 104 11.59 7.37 -0.45
CA GLN A 104 10.79 8.54 -0.81
C GLN A 104 10.26 8.42 -2.25
N LYS A 105 11.10 8.02 -3.18
CA LYS A 105 10.68 7.82 -4.57
C LYS A 105 9.60 6.75 -4.70
N VAL A 106 9.77 5.64 -4.00
CA VAL A 106 8.79 4.57 -4.03
C VAL A 106 7.44 5.06 -3.54
N LEU A 107 7.43 5.79 -2.42
CA LEU A 107 6.20 6.33 -1.85
C LEU A 107 5.54 7.35 -2.78
N ASP A 108 6.33 8.25 -3.36
CA ASP A 108 5.81 9.29 -4.25
C ASP A 108 5.19 8.68 -5.51
N ARG A 109 5.86 7.71 -6.11
CA ARG A 109 5.35 7.01 -7.28
C ARG A 109 4.09 6.21 -6.96
N PHE A 110 4.08 5.57 -5.81
CA PHE A 110 2.93 4.82 -5.36
C PHE A 110 1.71 5.74 -5.23
N LEU A 111 1.89 6.88 -4.55
CA LEU A 111 0.81 7.83 -4.36
C LEU A 111 0.27 8.35 -5.70
N GLU A 112 1.15 8.72 -6.62
CA GLU A 112 0.72 9.18 -7.94
C GLU A 112 -0.08 8.11 -8.68
N GLY A 113 0.37 6.87 -8.62
CA GLY A 113 -0.32 5.77 -9.30
C GLY A 113 -1.71 5.53 -8.76
N ILE A 114 -1.87 5.47 -7.45
CA ILE A 114 -3.18 5.17 -6.87
C ILE A 114 -4.14 6.34 -6.96
N LYS A 115 -3.65 7.57 -6.99
CA LYS A 115 -4.48 8.76 -7.15
C LYS A 115 -5.18 8.78 -8.51
N GLU A 116 -4.48 8.39 -9.54
CA GLU A 116 -5.00 8.45 -10.90
C GLU A 116 -6.08 7.42 -11.18
N GLN A 117 -6.11 6.35 -10.41
CA GLN A 117 -6.98 5.22 -10.70
C GLN A 117 -7.95 4.87 -9.58
N VAL A 118 -8.22 5.82 -8.69
CA VAL A 118 -9.08 5.58 -7.54
C VAL A 118 -10.49 5.14 -7.94
N ASN A 119 -10.95 5.57 -9.10
CA ASN A 119 -12.30 5.28 -9.58
C ASN A 119 -12.38 4.20 -10.65
N THR A 120 -11.29 3.48 -10.91
CA THR A 120 -11.32 2.43 -11.91
C THR A 120 -11.82 1.11 -11.31
N ILE A 121 -12.27 0.25 -12.18
CA ILE A 121 -12.70 -1.10 -11.80
C ILE A 121 -11.45 -1.93 -11.51
N ALA A 122 -11.50 -2.73 -10.47
CA ALA A 122 -10.51 -3.74 -10.10
C ALA A 122 -9.19 -3.70 -10.87
N ASN A 123 -8.26 -2.88 -10.44
CA ASN A 123 -6.97 -2.72 -11.14
C ASN A 123 -6.18 -4.01 -11.24
N ARG A 124 -6.30 -4.89 -10.25
CA ARG A 124 -5.69 -6.21 -10.29
C ARG A 124 -6.20 -7.01 -11.48
N TYR A 125 -7.52 -6.97 -11.69
CA TYR A 125 -8.15 -7.67 -12.80
C TYR A 125 -7.73 -7.07 -14.14
N ASN A 126 -7.69 -5.74 -14.23
CA ASN A 126 -7.25 -5.06 -15.45
C ASN A 126 -5.79 -5.38 -15.77
N LYS A 127 -4.93 -5.43 -14.77
CA LYS A 127 -3.54 -5.80 -14.94
C LYS A 127 -3.42 -7.23 -15.47
N TRP A 128 -4.23 -8.14 -14.95
CA TRP A 128 -4.26 -9.51 -15.40
C TRP A 128 -4.69 -9.62 -16.87
N LEU A 129 -5.77 -8.91 -17.23
CA LEU A 129 -6.26 -8.88 -18.62
C LEU A 129 -5.19 -8.35 -19.56
N TYR A 130 -4.53 -7.29 -19.16
CA TYR A 130 -3.47 -6.68 -19.95
C TYR A 130 -2.34 -7.68 -20.23
N LEU A 131 -1.90 -8.40 -19.21
CA LEU A 131 -0.83 -9.39 -19.34
C LEU A 131 -1.20 -10.52 -20.31
N PHE A 132 -2.47 -10.86 -20.39
CA PHE A 132 -2.93 -11.95 -21.25
C PHE A 132 -3.57 -11.46 -22.55
N HIS A 133 -3.46 -10.17 -22.84
CA HIS A 133 -3.99 -9.59 -24.09
C HIS A 133 -5.50 -9.78 -24.30
N ILE A 134 -6.24 -9.88 -23.21
CA ILE A 134 -7.68 -10.08 -23.30
C ILE A 134 -8.41 -8.76 -23.38
N SER A 135 -7.73 -7.69 -23.06
CA SER A 135 -8.30 -6.35 -22.99
C SER A 135 -8.50 -5.69 -24.34
N SER A 136 -8.22 -6.36 -25.40
CA SER A 136 -8.32 -5.80 -26.74
C SER A 136 -9.73 -5.45 -27.18
N CYS A 137 -10.70 -5.74 -26.40
CA CYS A 137 -12.08 -5.42 -26.72
C CYS A 137 -12.49 -4.03 -26.32
#